data_2f0cd4ca2ed568700a8d0497df03fb25
#
_entry.id   2f0cd4ca2ed568700a8d0497df03fb25
#
_cell.length_a   1.000
_cell.length_b   1.000
_cell.length_c   1.000
_cell.angle_alpha   90.00
_cell.angle_beta   90.00
_cell.angle_gamma   90.00
#
_symmetry.space_group_name_H-M   'P 1'
#
loop_
_entity.id
_entity.type
_entity.pdbx_description
1 polymer ?
#
loop_
_entity_poly.entity_id
_entity_poly.type
_entity_poly.pdbx_seq_one_letter_code
_entity_poly.pdbx_strand_id
1 'polypeptide(L)'
;MKIRQLQPSDVKQVINLWTSAFSRNFNNTLNPDYINDPSSTTMVAYEGNTIIGVASIHIIYKLSRTLGLIEDVAVNKDHRGKGIGKSLVEKLIEIGKQKNCDKIVLNTSEKNSKFYEKIGFEKNEIQMIIRN
;
A
#
# COMPACT_ATOMS: atom_id res chain seq x y z
N MET A 1 -16.83 0.54 7.82
CA MET A 1 -15.52 0.82 7.16
C MET A 1 -15.76 0.95 5.67
N LYS A 2 -15.22 2.00 5.08
CA LYS A 2 -15.28 2.24 3.64
C LYS A 2 -13.88 2.44 3.07
N ILE A 3 -13.71 2.17 1.79
CA ILE A 3 -12.44 2.32 1.09
C ILE A 3 -12.63 3.24 -0.10
N ARG A 4 -11.71 4.18 -0.28
CA ARG A 4 -11.68 5.09 -1.42
C ARG A 4 -10.25 5.50 -1.77
N GLN A 5 -10.10 6.15 -2.90
CA GLN A 5 -8.80 6.69 -3.30
C GLN A 5 -8.41 7.87 -2.40
N LEU A 6 -7.10 8.01 -2.18
CA LEU A 6 -6.52 9.10 -1.41
C LEU A 6 -6.91 10.45 -2.00
N GLN A 7 -7.25 11.40 -1.13
CA GLN A 7 -7.44 12.81 -1.46
C GLN A 7 -6.34 13.64 -0.82
N PRO A 8 -5.99 14.81 -1.37
CA PRO A 8 -4.92 15.65 -0.78
C PRO A 8 -5.14 15.98 0.70
N SER A 9 -6.40 16.15 1.12
CA SER A 9 -6.74 16.42 2.52
C SER A 9 -6.45 15.25 3.46
N ASP A 10 -6.21 14.05 2.95
CA ASP A 10 -5.93 12.85 3.76
C ASP A 10 -4.47 12.75 4.17
N VAL A 11 -3.57 13.46 3.50
CA VAL A 11 -2.12 13.24 3.60
C VAL A 11 -1.60 13.33 5.04
N LYS A 12 -2.07 14.30 5.80
CA LYS A 12 -1.63 14.45 7.19
C LYS A 12 -1.98 13.23 8.04
N GLN A 13 -3.19 12.72 7.93
CA GLN A 13 -3.61 11.52 8.66
C GLN A 13 -2.82 10.29 8.20
N VAL A 14 -2.57 10.15 6.91
CA VAL A 14 -1.79 9.04 6.36
C VAL A 14 -0.34 9.08 6.88
N ILE A 15 0.28 10.25 6.86
CA ILE A 15 1.65 10.41 7.38
C ILE A 15 1.71 10.03 8.87
N ASN A 16 0.73 10.45 9.66
CA ASN A 16 0.65 10.07 11.06
C ASN A 16 0.50 8.56 11.24
N LEU A 17 -0.30 7.93 10.40
CA LEU A 17 -0.50 6.49 10.41
C LEU A 17 0.80 5.74 10.09
N TRP A 18 1.53 6.17 9.08
CA TRP A 18 2.83 5.59 8.73
C TRP A 18 3.87 5.80 9.83
N THR A 19 3.92 6.99 10.42
CA THR A 19 4.86 7.31 11.51
C THR A 19 4.66 6.33 12.67
N SER A 20 3.41 6.06 13.03
CA SER A 20 3.08 5.11 14.07
C SER A 20 3.41 3.67 13.66
N ALA A 21 3.00 3.26 12.45
CA ALA A 21 3.13 1.88 12.00
C ALA A 21 4.58 1.48 11.72
N PHE A 22 5.39 2.38 11.18
CA PHE A 22 6.77 2.10 10.77
C PHE A 22 7.82 2.63 11.73
N SER A 23 7.40 3.26 12.83
CA SER A 23 8.28 3.78 13.90
C SER A 23 9.39 4.68 13.37
N ARG A 24 9.06 5.55 12.41
CA ARG A 24 10.01 6.54 11.88
C ARG A 24 9.26 7.78 11.41
N ASN A 25 9.99 8.91 11.31
CA ASN A 25 9.42 10.16 10.85
C ASN A 25 9.31 10.21 9.33
N PHE A 26 8.23 10.78 8.85
CA PHE A 26 8.00 11.06 7.43
C PHE A 26 7.77 12.56 7.26
N ASN A 27 8.12 13.08 6.09
CA ASN A 27 7.81 14.47 5.76
C ASN A 27 6.30 14.62 5.58
N ASN A 28 5.76 15.74 6.08
CA ASN A 28 4.35 16.07 5.91
C ASN A 28 4.04 16.67 4.53
N THR A 29 5.01 16.63 3.64
CA THR A 29 4.88 17.19 2.29
C THR A 29 4.61 16.07 1.31
N LEU A 30 3.56 16.25 0.52
CA LEU A 30 3.22 15.32 -0.53
C LEU A 30 4.23 15.44 -1.67
N ASN A 31 4.72 14.29 -2.15
CA ASN A 31 5.64 14.26 -3.28
C ASN A 31 4.87 14.66 -4.55
N PRO A 32 5.21 15.81 -5.18
CA PRO A 32 4.48 16.26 -6.36
C PRO A 32 4.58 15.31 -7.55
N ASP A 33 5.67 14.56 -7.67
CA ASP A 33 5.81 13.56 -8.72
C ASP A 33 4.82 12.40 -8.52
N TYR A 34 4.46 12.14 -7.28
CA TYR A 34 3.47 11.11 -6.95
C TYR A 34 2.05 11.54 -7.30
N ILE A 35 1.68 12.78 -6.94
CA ILE A 35 0.31 13.31 -7.18
C ILE A 35 -0.07 13.21 -8.65
N ASN A 36 0.88 13.50 -9.53
CA ASN A 36 0.66 13.58 -10.98
C ASN A 36 0.98 12.27 -11.71
N ASP A 37 1.32 11.20 -10.99
CA ASP A 37 1.68 9.92 -11.58
C ASP A 37 0.43 9.03 -11.75
N PRO A 38 -0.08 8.86 -12.98
CA PRO A 38 -1.26 8.02 -13.21
C PRO A 38 -1.01 6.53 -12.99
N SER A 39 0.26 6.12 -12.86
CA SER A 39 0.62 4.71 -12.63
C SER A 39 0.64 4.34 -11.15
N SER A 40 0.42 5.30 -10.25
CA SER A 40 0.41 5.06 -8.80
C SER A 40 -0.97 5.35 -8.22
N THR A 41 -1.45 4.47 -7.34
CA THR A 41 -2.74 4.63 -6.67
C THR A 41 -2.60 4.31 -5.19
N THR A 42 -3.09 5.21 -4.36
CA THR A 42 -3.19 4.99 -2.91
C THR A 42 -4.66 4.90 -2.53
N MET A 43 -5.00 3.84 -1.81
CA MET A 43 -6.34 3.64 -1.25
C MET A 43 -6.30 3.84 0.24
N VAL A 44 -7.35 4.44 0.78
CA VAL A 44 -7.51 4.63 2.22
C VAL A 44 -8.79 3.95 2.69
N ALA A 45 -8.71 3.36 3.88
CA ALA A 45 -9.88 2.88 4.60
C ALA A 45 -10.24 3.92 5.66
N TYR A 46 -11.52 4.21 5.82
CA TYR A 46 -11.96 5.26 6.73
C TYR A 46 -13.26 4.91 7.43
N GLU A 47 -13.44 5.52 8.60
CA GLU A 47 -14.69 5.54 9.35
C GLU A 47 -14.98 7.00 9.70
N GLY A 48 -16.14 7.52 9.26
CA GLY A 48 -16.43 8.93 9.41
C GLY A 48 -15.36 9.79 8.74
N ASN A 49 -14.71 10.63 9.53
CA ASN A 49 -13.63 11.51 9.06
C ASN A 49 -12.23 11.00 9.41
N THR A 50 -12.13 9.77 9.90
CA THR A 50 -10.87 9.20 10.38
C THR A 50 -10.34 8.14 9.41
N ILE A 51 -9.09 8.33 8.95
CA ILE A 51 -8.38 7.34 8.16
C ILE A 51 -7.84 6.26 9.09
N ILE A 52 -8.20 5.01 8.85
CA ILE A 52 -7.80 3.89 9.70
C ILE A 52 -6.90 2.88 9.00
N GLY A 53 -6.70 3.03 7.70
CA GLY A 53 -5.79 2.18 6.94
C GLY A 53 -5.40 2.82 5.62
N VAL A 54 -4.28 2.38 5.07
CA VAL A 54 -3.75 2.90 3.81
C VAL A 54 -2.91 1.82 3.12
N ALA A 55 -2.92 1.82 1.80
CA ALA A 55 -2.05 0.96 1.00
C ALA A 55 -1.92 1.54 -0.41
N SER A 56 -0.76 1.37 -1.02
CA SER A 56 -0.47 1.89 -2.35
C SER A 56 -0.07 0.79 -3.32
N ILE A 57 -0.39 0.97 -4.60
CA ILE A 57 0.14 0.15 -5.67
C ILE A 57 0.77 1.06 -6.73
N HIS A 58 1.94 0.66 -7.21
CA HIS A 58 2.67 1.34 -8.26
C HIS A 58 2.75 0.41 -9.47
N ILE A 59 2.30 0.88 -10.61
CA ILE A 59 2.34 0.09 -11.85
C ILE A 59 3.65 0.41 -12.57
N ILE A 60 4.45 -0.61 -12.80
CA ILE A 60 5.78 -0.47 -13.41
C ILE A 60 5.73 -1.12 -14.79
N TYR A 61 5.87 -0.29 -15.83
CA TYR A 61 5.89 -0.76 -17.20
C TYR A 61 7.31 -1.16 -17.58
N LYS A 62 7.50 -2.43 -17.86
CA LYS A 62 8.78 -2.98 -18.27
C LYS A 62 8.78 -3.22 -19.79
N LEU A 63 9.92 -3.56 -20.35
CA LEU A 63 10.06 -3.72 -21.79
C LEU A 63 9.04 -4.70 -22.39
N SER A 64 8.77 -5.82 -21.70
CA SER A 64 7.90 -6.87 -22.23
C SER A 64 6.78 -7.28 -21.28
N ARG A 65 6.66 -6.63 -20.10
CA ARG A 65 5.65 -6.99 -19.11
C ARG A 65 5.33 -5.82 -18.21
N THR A 66 4.27 -5.96 -17.42
CA THR A 66 3.82 -4.95 -16.46
C THR A 66 3.79 -5.55 -15.06
N LEU A 67 4.38 -4.83 -14.11
CA LEU A 67 4.50 -5.25 -12.72
C LEU A 67 3.67 -4.33 -11.83
N GLY A 68 2.92 -4.89 -10.89
CA GLY A 68 2.31 -4.13 -9.81
C GLY A 68 3.15 -4.27 -8.54
N LEU A 69 3.52 -3.17 -7.91
CA LEU A 69 4.26 -3.16 -6.66
C LEU A 69 3.40 -2.54 -5.56
N ILE A 70 3.06 -3.34 -4.55
CA ILE A 70 2.31 -2.87 -3.39
C ILE A 70 3.30 -2.38 -2.34
N GLU A 71 3.05 -1.18 -1.81
CA GLU A 71 3.91 -0.51 -0.84
C GLU A 71 3.08 0.15 0.25
N ASP A 72 3.74 0.39 1.39
CA ASP A 72 3.25 1.27 2.46
C ASP A 72 1.88 0.87 3.02
N VAL A 73 1.67 -0.44 3.18
CA VAL A 73 0.44 -0.96 3.81
C VAL A 73 0.50 -0.73 5.31
N ALA A 74 -0.47 0.00 5.84
CA ALA A 74 -0.55 0.28 7.26
C ALA A 74 -1.99 0.33 7.74
N VAL A 75 -2.25 -0.21 8.93
CA VAL A 75 -3.56 -0.17 9.59
C VAL A 75 -3.38 0.39 11.00
N ASN A 76 -4.28 1.26 11.41
CA ASN A 76 -4.29 1.79 12.77
C ASN A 76 -4.30 0.63 13.76
N LYS A 77 -3.43 0.71 14.78
CA LYS A 77 -3.26 -0.37 15.75
C LYS A 77 -4.55 -0.78 16.48
N ASP A 78 -5.44 0.18 16.70
CA ASP A 78 -6.70 -0.07 17.41
C ASP A 78 -7.77 -0.71 16.51
N HIS A 79 -7.47 -0.82 15.20
CA HIS A 79 -8.37 -1.38 14.20
C HIS A 79 -7.83 -2.67 13.56
N ARG A 80 -6.71 -3.19 14.05
CA ARG A 80 -6.13 -4.43 13.55
C ARG A 80 -7.00 -5.63 13.91
N GLY A 81 -6.91 -6.69 13.11
CA GLY A 81 -7.69 -7.90 13.31
C GLY A 81 -9.13 -7.81 12.81
N LYS A 82 -9.49 -6.75 12.11
CA LYS A 82 -10.85 -6.54 11.58
C LYS A 82 -10.94 -6.71 10.05
N GLY A 83 -9.88 -7.17 9.41
CA GLY A 83 -9.86 -7.41 7.97
C GLY A 83 -9.62 -6.17 7.11
N ILE A 84 -9.23 -5.04 7.70
CA ILE A 84 -9.00 -3.77 6.97
C ILE A 84 -7.81 -3.90 6.01
N GLY A 85 -6.69 -4.40 6.51
CA GLY A 85 -5.49 -4.60 5.68
C GLY A 85 -5.75 -5.55 4.52
N LYS A 86 -6.45 -6.64 4.78
CA LYS A 86 -6.83 -7.61 3.76
C LYS A 86 -7.70 -6.95 2.68
N SER A 87 -8.71 -6.18 3.07
CA SER A 87 -9.60 -5.49 2.14
C SER A 87 -8.85 -4.49 1.28
N LEU A 88 -7.92 -3.73 1.87
CA LEU A 88 -7.08 -2.79 1.13
C LEU A 88 -6.21 -3.51 0.10
N VAL A 89 -5.51 -4.56 0.52
CA VAL A 89 -4.63 -5.31 -0.37
C VAL A 89 -5.42 -5.98 -1.50
N GLU A 90 -6.57 -6.54 -1.20
CA GLU A 90 -7.45 -7.13 -2.22
C GLU A 90 -7.91 -6.09 -3.24
N LYS A 91 -8.20 -4.87 -2.79
CA LYS A 91 -8.56 -3.77 -3.70
C LYS A 91 -7.39 -3.42 -4.63
N LEU A 92 -6.17 -3.39 -4.10
CA LEU A 92 -4.98 -3.12 -4.91
C LEU A 92 -4.72 -4.25 -5.92
N ILE A 93 -4.94 -5.50 -5.53
CA ILE A 93 -4.82 -6.64 -6.44
C ILE A 93 -5.80 -6.49 -7.61
N GLU A 94 -7.03 -6.08 -7.31
CA GLU A 94 -8.03 -5.82 -8.34
C GLU A 94 -7.56 -4.74 -9.33
N ILE A 95 -7.02 -3.63 -8.80
CA ILE A 95 -6.45 -2.54 -9.62
C ILE A 95 -5.31 -3.07 -10.51
N GLY A 96 -4.41 -3.87 -9.94
CA GLY A 96 -3.31 -4.48 -10.69
C GLY A 96 -3.81 -5.37 -11.83
N LYS A 97 -4.83 -6.15 -11.58
CA LYS A 97 -5.46 -7.00 -12.62
C LYS A 97 -6.09 -6.17 -13.72
N GLN A 98 -6.76 -5.08 -13.37
CA GLN A 98 -7.36 -4.17 -14.34
C GLN A 98 -6.29 -3.50 -15.23
N LYS A 99 -5.09 -3.31 -14.69
CA LYS A 99 -3.94 -2.74 -15.43
C LYS A 99 -3.14 -3.81 -16.17
N ASN A 100 -3.61 -5.04 -16.20
CA ASN A 100 -2.96 -6.16 -16.87
C ASN A 100 -1.56 -6.46 -16.34
N CYS A 101 -1.35 -6.34 -15.03
CA CYS A 101 -0.10 -6.75 -14.41
C CYS A 101 0.11 -8.25 -14.55
N ASP A 102 1.30 -8.64 -15.00
CA ASP A 102 1.69 -10.04 -15.11
C ASP A 102 1.86 -10.67 -13.74
N LYS A 103 2.34 -9.87 -12.79
CA LYS A 103 2.39 -10.26 -11.38
C LYS A 103 2.31 -9.03 -10.49
N ILE A 104 1.96 -9.27 -9.23
CA ILE A 104 1.89 -8.25 -8.20
C ILE A 104 2.83 -8.69 -7.09
N VAL A 105 3.75 -7.81 -6.71
CA VAL A 105 4.77 -8.09 -5.69
C VAL A 105 4.66 -7.13 -4.54
N LEU A 106 5.17 -7.55 -3.39
CA LEU A 106 5.38 -6.68 -2.24
C LEU A 106 6.56 -7.21 -1.43
N ASN A 107 7.12 -6.35 -0.60
CA ASN A 107 8.17 -6.72 0.34
C ASN A 107 7.59 -6.67 1.75
N THR A 108 7.89 -7.67 2.54
CA THR A 108 7.36 -7.75 3.91
C THR A 108 8.36 -8.47 4.82
N SER A 109 8.18 -8.34 6.12
CA SER A 109 8.97 -9.07 7.10
C SER A 109 8.47 -10.50 7.22
N GLU A 110 9.31 -11.39 7.75
CA GLU A 110 8.90 -12.76 8.08
C GLU A 110 7.69 -12.77 9.01
N LYS A 111 7.64 -11.81 9.95
CA LYS A 111 6.55 -11.67 10.91
C LYS A 111 5.20 -11.48 10.21
N ASN A 112 5.18 -10.71 9.12
CA ASN A 112 3.94 -10.37 8.41
C ASN A 112 3.69 -11.27 7.19
N SER A 113 4.61 -12.16 6.85
CA SER A 113 4.48 -12.98 5.63
C SER A 113 3.23 -13.86 5.63
N LYS A 114 2.86 -14.41 6.78
CA LYS A 114 1.66 -15.25 6.88
C LYS A 114 0.38 -14.51 6.54
N PHE A 115 0.31 -13.23 6.91
CA PHE A 115 -0.84 -12.39 6.56
C PHE A 115 -1.02 -12.34 5.03
N TYR A 116 0.07 -12.12 4.32
CA TYR A 116 0.02 -12.03 2.86
C TYR A 116 -0.17 -13.39 2.20
N GLU A 117 0.40 -14.45 2.78
CA GLU A 117 0.20 -15.82 2.26
C GLU A 117 -1.28 -16.22 2.28
N LYS A 118 -2.02 -15.79 3.31
CA LYS A 118 -3.46 -16.05 3.40
C LYS A 118 -4.26 -15.34 2.30
N ILE A 119 -3.73 -14.26 1.75
CA ILE A 119 -4.36 -13.53 0.64
C ILE A 119 -4.04 -14.20 -0.70
N GLY A 120 -2.97 -15.00 -0.77
CA GLY A 120 -2.57 -15.73 -1.97
C GLY A 120 -1.15 -15.42 -2.44
N PHE A 121 -0.41 -14.59 -1.70
CA PHE A 121 0.99 -14.32 -2.03
C PHE A 121 1.87 -15.50 -1.66
N GLU A 122 2.96 -15.66 -2.39
CA GLU A 122 3.99 -16.68 -2.13
C GLU A 122 5.30 -15.97 -1.86
N LYS A 123 6.10 -16.56 -0.96
CA LYS A 123 7.48 -16.09 -0.78
C LYS A 123 8.24 -16.34 -2.07
N ASN A 124 9.01 -15.35 -2.49
CA ASN A 124 9.79 -15.43 -3.71
C ASN A 124 11.20 -14.89 -3.44
N GLU A 125 11.72 -14.07 -4.28
CA GLU A 125 13.09 -13.59 -4.28
C GLU A 125 13.47 -12.80 -3.02
N ILE A 126 14.76 -12.48 -2.91
CA ILE A 126 15.31 -11.67 -1.82
C ILE A 126 15.41 -10.23 -2.29
N GLN A 127 14.95 -9.29 -1.46
CA GLN A 127 15.19 -7.87 -1.71
C GLN A 127 16.64 -7.53 -1.36
N MET A 128 17.30 -6.80 -2.25
CA MET A 128 18.63 -6.23 -2.00
C MET A 128 18.55 -4.73 -2.20
N ILE A 129 19.20 -3.96 -1.35
CA ILE A 129 19.03 -2.51 -1.31
C ILE A 129 20.38 -1.80 -1.10
N ILE A 130 20.53 -0.66 -1.75
CA ILE A 130 21.59 0.30 -1.50
C ILE A 130 20.90 1.61 -1.11
N ARG A 131 21.35 2.22 -0.03
CA ARG A 131 20.82 3.52 0.41
C ARG A 131 21.77 4.63 0.01
N ASN A 132 21.21 5.73 -0.43
CA ASN A 132 21.97 6.95 -0.71
C ASN A 132 22.20 7.77 0.56
#